data_bf94cad5009fa9edcd4d609d89dccb77
#
_entry.id   bf94cad5009fa9edcd4d609d89dccb77
#
_cell.length_a   1.000
_cell.length_b   1.000
_cell.length_c   1.000
_cell.angle_alpha   90.00
_cell.angle_beta   90.00
_cell.angle_gamma   90.00
#
_symmetry.space_group_name_H-M   'P 1'
#
loop_
_entity.id
_entity.type
_entity.pdbx_description
1 polymer ?
#
loop_
_entity_poly.entity_id
_entity_poly.type
_entity_poly.pdbx_seq_one_letter_code
_entity_poly.pdbx_strand_id
1 'polypeptide(L)'
;YLNKISLDKRIIPLVEFFNTLDGIKTIGSCQGHDDGGETGKWVYPYIKFKSTSNHSLGLLASIEYIYADLNILYNLSEIELNNIYQPNLNAIWTIEVVPNHDYSVSHNIENDEYVFYVLKAHSDSFTKPSEVYPDFIKILDWYKAQIKSSIKDN
;
A
#
# COMPACT_ATOMS: atom_id res chain seq x y z
N TYR A 1 -15.34 1.10 15.96
CA TYR A 1 -16.49 1.65 16.04
C TYR A 1 -17.10 1.77 14.76
N LEU A 2 -18.17 2.46 14.71
CA LEU A 2 -19.02 2.38 13.53
C LEU A 2 -18.39 2.98 12.31
N ASN A 3 -17.57 3.98 12.49
CA ASN A 3 -17.03 4.71 11.36
C ASN A 3 -16.18 3.88 10.44
N LYS A 4 -15.31 3.07 10.97
CA LYS A 4 -14.45 2.24 10.15
C LYS A 4 -15.24 1.17 9.43
N ILE A 5 -16.31 0.71 10.04
CA ILE A 5 -17.14 -0.33 9.44
C ILE A 5 -17.88 0.19 8.24
N SER A 6 -18.41 1.41 8.33
CA SER A 6 -19.25 1.95 7.29
C SER A 6 -18.49 2.49 6.11
N LEU A 7 -17.24 2.95 6.31
CA LEU A 7 -16.57 3.73 5.30
C LEU A 7 -15.65 2.95 4.38
N ASP A 8 -14.93 1.98 4.88
CA ASP A 8 -13.79 1.47 4.15
C ASP A 8 -13.76 -0.05 4.03
N LYS A 9 -14.92 -0.64 3.73
CA LYS A 9 -15.03 -2.10 3.64
C LYS A 9 -14.13 -2.72 2.59
N ARG A 10 -13.93 -2.04 1.46
CA ARG A 10 -13.14 -2.59 0.37
C ARG A 10 -11.66 -2.68 0.68
N ILE A 11 -11.17 -1.77 1.52
CA ILE A 11 -9.76 -1.75 1.86
C ILE A 11 -9.45 -2.60 3.10
N ILE A 12 -10.46 -3.05 3.84
CA ILE A 12 -10.27 -3.81 5.08
C ILE A 12 -9.37 -5.04 4.89
N PRO A 13 -9.59 -5.89 3.88
CA PRO A 13 -8.73 -7.07 3.74
C PRO A 13 -7.25 -6.72 3.58
N LEU A 14 -6.95 -5.63 2.87
CA LEU A 14 -5.57 -5.20 2.70
C LEU A 14 -5.00 -4.65 4.00
N VAL A 15 -5.80 -3.87 4.73
CA VAL A 15 -5.38 -3.36 6.05
C VAL A 15 -5.11 -4.51 7.02
N GLU A 16 -5.99 -5.51 7.02
CA GLU A 16 -5.81 -6.68 7.88
C GLU A 16 -4.53 -7.43 7.52
N PHE A 17 -4.25 -7.55 6.24
CA PHE A 17 -3.00 -8.18 5.79
C PHE A 17 -1.78 -7.43 6.33
N PHE A 18 -1.79 -6.11 6.24
CA PHE A 18 -0.68 -5.30 6.77
C PHE A 18 -0.42 -5.64 8.23
N ASN A 19 -1.49 -5.73 9.02
CA ASN A 19 -1.37 -5.96 10.47
C ASN A 19 -0.99 -7.40 10.83
N THR A 20 -0.94 -8.32 9.86
CA THR A 20 -0.39 -9.66 10.09
C THR A 20 1.13 -9.69 9.97
N LEU A 21 1.74 -8.66 9.41
CA LEU A 21 3.17 -8.62 9.18
C LEU A 21 3.90 -8.18 10.45
N ASP A 22 5.06 -8.79 10.69
CA ASP A 22 5.86 -8.45 11.86
C ASP A 22 6.25 -6.97 11.84
N GLY A 23 6.02 -6.29 12.96
CA GLY A 23 6.43 -4.91 13.15
C GLY A 23 5.60 -3.88 12.41
N ILE A 24 4.54 -4.27 11.72
CA ILE A 24 3.68 -3.35 10.99
C ILE A 24 2.42 -3.07 11.80
N LYS A 25 2.09 -1.79 11.92
CA LYS A 25 0.83 -1.37 12.54
C LYS A 25 0.24 -0.24 11.71
N THR A 26 -0.97 -0.45 11.21
CA THR A 26 -1.67 0.61 10.48
C THR A 26 -2.18 1.66 11.46
N ILE A 27 -2.15 2.92 11.03
CA ILE A 27 -2.59 4.04 11.86
C ILE A 27 -3.68 4.87 11.20
N GLY A 28 -3.98 4.61 9.94
CA GLY A 28 -5.06 5.27 9.23
C GLY A 28 -5.16 4.71 7.83
N SER A 29 -6.37 4.71 7.29
CA SER A 29 -6.59 4.24 5.93
C SER A 29 -7.85 4.85 5.36
N CYS A 30 -7.92 4.89 4.03
CA CYS A 30 -9.11 5.32 3.32
C CYS A 30 -9.15 4.64 1.96
N GLN A 31 -10.31 4.12 1.58
CA GLN A 31 -10.46 3.53 0.25
C GLN A 31 -10.64 4.57 -0.85
N GLY A 32 -10.88 5.82 -0.48
CA GLY A 32 -11.18 6.88 -1.41
C GLY A 32 -12.68 7.04 -1.65
N HIS A 33 -13.10 8.26 -1.88
CA HIS A 33 -14.53 8.59 -2.04
C HIS A 33 -14.70 9.58 -3.18
N ASP A 34 -15.60 9.25 -4.11
CA ASP A 34 -15.88 10.08 -5.30
C ASP A 34 -16.65 11.35 -4.96
N ASP A 35 -17.39 11.35 -3.86
CA ASP A 35 -18.24 12.49 -3.50
C ASP A 35 -17.47 13.61 -2.77
N GLY A 36 -16.18 13.39 -2.50
CA GLY A 36 -15.37 14.40 -1.82
C GLY A 36 -15.65 14.52 -0.35
N GLY A 37 -16.56 13.73 0.20
CA GLY A 37 -16.92 13.79 1.62
C GLY A 37 -17.42 15.16 2.02
N GLU A 38 -17.23 15.52 3.29
CA GLU A 38 -17.73 16.77 3.85
C GLU A 38 -16.98 18.00 3.34
N THR A 39 -15.73 17.82 2.91
CA THR A 39 -14.90 18.95 2.48
C THR A 39 -15.11 19.31 1.01
N GLY A 40 -15.82 18.48 0.26
CA GLY A 40 -15.95 18.65 -1.18
C GLY A 40 -14.70 18.30 -1.96
N LYS A 41 -13.68 17.79 -1.31
CA LYS A 41 -12.43 17.37 -1.96
C LYS A 41 -12.39 15.86 -2.03
N TRP A 42 -11.90 15.34 -3.16
CA TRP A 42 -11.77 13.90 -3.30
C TRP A 42 -10.75 13.37 -2.30
N VAL A 43 -11.07 12.23 -1.71
CA VAL A 43 -10.17 11.53 -0.81
C VAL A 43 -9.61 10.34 -1.58
N TYR A 44 -8.29 10.27 -1.67
CA TYR A 44 -7.62 9.25 -2.47
C TYR A 44 -7.25 8.04 -1.61
N PRO A 45 -7.17 6.84 -2.20
CA PRO A 45 -6.89 5.63 -1.44
C PRO A 45 -5.50 5.65 -0.82
N TYR A 46 -5.41 5.25 0.45
CA TYR A 46 -4.14 5.15 1.14
C TYR A 46 -4.22 4.23 2.36
N ILE A 47 -3.07 3.70 2.77
CA ILE A 47 -2.89 3.05 4.07
C ILE A 47 -1.65 3.65 4.71
N LYS A 48 -1.83 4.30 5.84
CA LYS A 48 -0.73 4.86 6.62
C LYS A 48 -0.38 3.90 7.74
N PHE A 49 0.91 3.65 7.94
CA PHE A 49 1.35 2.65 8.91
C PHE A 49 2.71 3.00 9.46
N LYS A 50 3.07 2.37 10.58
CA LYS A 50 4.42 2.41 11.11
C LYS A 50 5.05 1.05 11.01
N SER A 51 6.38 1.00 10.98
CA SER A 51 7.12 -0.24 10.87
C SER A 51 8.32 -0.24 11.80
N THR A 52 8.51 -1.35 12.50
CA THR A 52 9.72 -1.63 13.27
C THR A 52 10.52 -2.76 12.64
N SER A 53 10.13 -3.22 11.45
CA SER A 53 10.78 -4.33 10.74
C SER A 53 11.17 -3.89 9.34
N ASN A 54 12.48 -3.93 9.05
CA ASN A 54 12.95 -3.65 7.70
C ASN A 54 12.50 -4.73 6.72
N HIS A 55 12.39 -5.97 7.18
CA HIS A 55 11.95 -7.06 6.32
C HIS A 55 10.51 -6.84 5.85
N SER A 56 9.61 -6.53 6.78
CA SER A 56 8.21 -6.28 6.43
C SER A 56 8.07 -5.03 5.57
N LEU A 57 8.82 -3.98 5.89
CA LEU A 57 8.80 -2.76 5.10
C LEU A 57 9.26 -3.02 3.67
N GLY A 58 10.31 -3.82 3.52
CA GLY A 58 10.81 -4.21 2.19
C GLY A 58 9.79 -4.99 1.39
N LEU A 59 9.05 -5.89 2.05
CA LEU A 59 7.96 -6.61 1.40
C LEU A 59 6.91 -5.64 0.88
N LEU A 60 6.47 -4.70 1.72
CA LEU A 60 5.44 -3.73 1.31
C LEU A 60 5.94 -2.79 0.22
N ALA A 61 7.19 -2.37 0.31
CA ALA A 61 7.78 -1.48 -0.70
C ALA A 61 7.99 -2.17 -2.04
N SER A 62 7.98 -3.49 -2.06
CA SER A 62 8.17 -4.25 -3.31
C SER A 62 7.06 -4.01 -4.32
N ILE A 63 5.94 -3.38 -3.92
CA ILE A 63 4.87 -3.01 -4.85
C ILE A 63 5.41 -2.17 -6.02
N GLU A 64 6.48 -1.44 -5.81
CA GLU A 64 7.05 -0.61 -6.86
C GLU A 64 7.70 -1.42 -7.97
N TYR A 65 8.02 -2.69 -7.71
CA TYR A 65 8.53 -3.58 -8.75
C TYR A 65 7.49 -3.96 -9.80
N ILE A 66 6.21 -3.75 -9.49
CA ILE A 66 5.14 -3.99 -10.47
C ILE A 66 5.36 -3.14 -11.72
N TYR A 67 5.95 -1.96 -11.54
CA TYR A 67 6.17 -1.02 -12.66
C TYR A 67 7.57 -1.12 -13.23
N ALA A 68 8.41 -1.96 -12.68
CA ALA A 68 9.79 -2.07 -13.12
C ALA A 68 9.89 -2.88 -14.41
N ASP A 69 10.88 -2.53 -15.23
CA ASP A 69 11.19 -3.36 -16.38
C ASP A 69 12.06 -4.51 -15.90
N LEU A 70 11.43 -5.65 -15.67
CA LEU A 70 12.11 -6.81 -15.13
C LEU A 70 13.17 -7.39 -16.05
N ASN A 71 13.01 -7.19 -17.38
CA ASN A 71 14.02 -7.63 -18.33
C ASN A 71 15.32 -6.85 -18.09
N ILE A 72 15.22 -5.52 -17.94
CA ILE A 72 16.41 -4.70 -17.68
C ILE A 72 17.02 -5.03 -16.33
N LEU A 73 16.17 -5.16 -15.28
CA LEU A 73 16.67 -5.37 -13.92
C LEU A 73 17.31 -6.75 -13.73
N TYR A 74 16.74 -7.78 -14.31
CA TYR A 74 17.11 -9.17 -14.05
C TYR A 74 17.54 -9.94 -15.29
N ASN A 75 17.57 -9.28 -16.45
CA ASN A 75 17.94 -9.91 -17.71
C ASN A 75 17.12 -11.17 -18.02
N LEU A 76 15.81 -11.08 -17.81
CA LEU A 76 14.90 -12.20 -18.03
C LEU A 76 14.51 -12.33 -19.50
N SER A 77 14.30 -13.58 -19.94
CA SER A 77 13.75 -13.86 -21.27
C SER A 77 12.23 -13.59 -21.28
N GLU A 78 11.65 -13.54 -22.49
CA GLU A 78 10.20 -13.40 -22.63
C GLU A 78 9.44 -14.52 -21.94
N ILE A 79 9.96 -15.75 -22.00
CA ILE A 79 9.31 -16.89 -21.35
C ILE A 79 9.31 -16.71 -19.85
N GLU A 80 10.44 -16.27 -19.29
CA GLU A 80 10.52 -16.02 -17.85
C GLU A 80 9.59 -14.91 -17.43
N LEU A 81 9.50 -13.82 -18.20
CA LEU A 81 8.61 -12.72 -17.90
C LEU A 81 7.14 -13.14 -17.92
N ASN A 82 6.76 -14.01 -18.87
CA ASN A 82 5.39 -14.48 -18.97
C ASN A 82 4.96 -15.35 -17.79
N ASN A 83 5.92 -15.90 -17.05
CA ASN A 83 5.64 -16.73 -15.88
C ASN A 83 5.62 -15.95 -14.59
N ILE A 84 5.90 -14.66 -14.63
CA ILE A 84 5.89 -13.80 -13.43
C ILE A 84 4.52 -13.13 -13.33
N TYR A 85 3.89 -13.28 -12.17
CA TYR A 85 2.62 -12.60 -11.92
C TYR A 85 2.86 -11.10 -11.82
N GLN A 86 2.21 -10.34 -12.67
CA GLN A 86 2.22 -8.88 -12.61
C GLN A 86 0.78 -8.39 -12.72
N PRO A 87 0.22 -7.84 -11.65
CA PRO A 87 -1.14 -7.35 -11.71
C PRO A 87 -1.22 -6.11 -12.59
N ASN A 88 -2.34 -5.98 -13.29
CA ASN A 88 -2.64 -4.79 -14.06
C ASN A 88 -3.45 -3.86 -13.15
N LEU A 89 -2.78 -2.88 -12.58
CA LEU A 89 -3.40 -1.94 -11.64
C LEU A 89 -3.93 -0.72 -12.37
N ASN A 90 -5.01 -0.16 -11.84
CA ASN A 90 -5.65 1.03 -12.42
C ASN A 90 -4.94 2.32 -12.01
N ALA A 91 -4.23 2.31 -10.91
CA ALA A 91 -3.48 3.46 -10.42
C ALA A 91 -2.02 3.09 -10.25
N ILE A 92 -1.18 4.10 -10.10
CA ILE A 92 0.21 3.92 -9.71
C ILE A 92 0.26 4.01 -8.20
N TRP A 93 0.81 2.97 -7.57
CA TRP A 93 0.91 2.86 -6.12
C TRP A 93 2.36 2.90 -5.68
N THR A 94 2.62 3.62 -4.60
CA THR A 94 3.97 3.71 -4.02
C THR A 94 3.90 3.67 -2.51
N ILE A 95 5.06 3.34 -1.90
CA ILE A 95 5.26 3.50 -0.46
C ILE A 95 6.15 4.72 -0.28
N GLU A 96 5.69 5.66 0.53
CA GLU A 96 6.46 6.88 0.80
C GLU A 96 6.63 7.07 2.29
N VAL A 97 7.71 7.74 2.67
CA VAL A 97 7.94 8.11 4.06
C VAL A 97 7.05 9.32 4.39
N VAL A 98 6.36 9.24 5.51
CA VAL A 98 5.57 10.37 6.00
C VAL A 98 6.38 11.02 7.11
N PRO A 99 6.67 12.32 7.00
CA PRO A 99 7.37 13.00 8.08
C PRO A 99 6.57 12.90 9.38
N ASN A 100 7.22 12.44 10.44
CA ASN A 100 6.55 12.29 11.73
C ASN A 100 6.53 13.59 12.55
N HIS A 101 7.16 14.64 12.03
CA HIS A 101 7.23 15.92 12.72
C HIS A 101 5.86 16.47 13.07
N ASP A 102 4.96 16.54 12.09
CA ASP A 102 3.62 17.08 12.30
C ASP A 102 2.82 16.24 13.29
N TYR A 103 2.97 14.93 13.18
CA TYR A 103 2.28 14.03 14.09
C TYR A 103 2.79 14.17 15.53
N SER A 104 4.09 14.20 15.69
CA SER A 104 4.70 14.29 17.02
C SER A 104 4.36 15.61 17.71
N VAL A 105 4.33 16.71 16.97
CA VAL A 105 3.93 18.01 17.53
C VAL A 105 2.49 17.98 17.99
N SER A 106 1.58 17.47 17.18
CA SER A 106 0.15 17.46 17.53
C SER A 106 -0.18 16.45 18.62
N HIS A 107 0.61 15.40 18.79
CA HIS A 107 0.35 14.33 19.75
C HIS A 107 1.32 14.29 20.91
N ASN A 108 2.23 15.25 20.98
CA ASN A 108 3.21 15.35 22.06
C ASN A 108 4.06 14.07 22.20
N ILE A 109 4.58 13.58 21.09
CA ILE A 109 5.37 12.36 21.03
C ILE A 109 6.80 12.72 20.61
N GLU A 110 7.79 12.01 21.17
CA GLU A 110 9.18 12.21 20.79
C GLU A 110 9.39 11.87 19.32
N ASN A 111 10.08 12.76 18.59
CA ASN A 111 10.19 12.68 17.13
C ASN A 111 10.84 11.42 16.62
N ASP A 112 11.90 10.97 17.26
CA ASP A 112 12.69 9.86 16.75
C ASP A 112 12.15 8.48 17.13
N GLU A 113 11.03 8.43 17.84
CA GLU A 113 10.38 7.15 18.18
C GLU A 113 9.48 6.65 17.06
N TYR A 114 9.12 7.51 16.09
CA TYR A 114 8.12 7.17 15.10
C TYR A 114 8.56 7.55 13.71
N VAL A 115 8.55 6.58 12.81
CA VAL A 115 8.68 6.83 11.38
C VAL A 115 7.46 6.21 10.74
N PHE A 116 6.73 7.03 10.02
CA PHE A 116 5.50 6.60 9.36
C PHE A 116 5.70 6.46 7.87
N TYR A 117 4.94 5.57 7.29
CA TYR A 117 4.94 5.30 5.86
C TYR A 117 3.51 5.31 5.35
N VAL A 118 3.35 5.54 4.07
CA VAL A 118 2.03 5.50 3.45
C VAL A 118 2.11 4.76 2.12
N LEU A 119 1.26 3.75 1.98
CA LEU A 119 0.94 3.17 0.68
C LEU A 119 -0.16 4.03 0.09
N LYS A 120 0.05 4.58 -1.08
CA LYS A 120 -0.96 5.46 -1.68
C LYS A 120 -1.03 5.30 -3.19
N ALA A 121 -2.23 5.56 -3.72
CA ALA A 121 -2.46 5.67 -5.14
C ALA A 121 -2.23 7.12 -5.55
N HIS A 122 -1.44 7.34 -6.60
CA HIS A 122 -1.13 8.69 -7.05
C HIS A 122 -2.32 9.30 -7.80
N SER A 123 -2.68 10.52 -7.40
CA SER A 123 -3.91 11.17 -7.87
C SER A 123 -3.90 11.49 -9.37
N ASP A 124 -2.75 11.62 -9.98
CA ASP A 124 -2.66 11.90 -11.41
C ASP A 124 -2.68 10.64 -12.28
N SER A 125 -2.76 9.46 -11.66
CA SER A 125 -2.78 8.20 -12.40
C SER A 125 -4.19 7.63 -12.61
N PHE A 126 -5.22 8.29 -12.08
CA PHE A 126 -6.61 7.88 -12.25
C PHE A 126 -7.51 9.10 -12.17
N THR A 127 -8.78 8.95 -12.60
CA THR A 127 -9.72 10.06 -12.64
C THR A 127 -10.54 10.18 -11.35
N LYS A 128 -11.14 9.08 -10.89
CA LYS A 128 -11.95 9.05 -9.68
C LYS A 128 -11.43 8.00 -8.71
N PRO A 129 -11.53 8.23 -7.40
CA PRO A 129 -11.10 7.24 -6.41
C PRO A 129 -11.71 5.85 -6.60
N SER A 130 -12.97 5.76 -7.01
CA SER A 130 -13.62 4.47 -7.18
C SER A 130 -13.01 3.61 -8.30
N GLU A 131 -12.31 4.24 -9.24
CA GLU A 131 -11.60 3.49 -10.30
C GLU A 131 -10.50 2.61 -9.74
N VAL A 132 -10.03 2.92 -8.54
CA VAL A 132 -8.91 2.24 -7.90
C VAL A 132 -9.37 1.05 -7.05
N TYR A 133 -10.67 0.93 -6.77
CA TYR A 133 -11.18 -0.14 -5.91
C TYR A 133 -10.75 -1.55 -6.34
N PRO A 134 -10.75 -1.92 -7.63
CA PRO A 134 -10.27 -3.24 -8.01
C PRO A 134 -8.81 -3.51 -7.68
N ASP A 135 -8.02 -2.46 -7.48
CA ASP A 135 -6.60 -2.62 -7.18
C ASP A 135 -6.37 -3.25 -5.83
N PHE A 136 -7.27 -3.05 -4.86
CA PHE A 136 -7.05 -3.53 -3.49
C PHE A 136 -6.85 -5.03 -3.44
N ILE A 137 -7.70 -5.80 -4.13
CA ILE A 137 -7.57 -7.25 -4.13
C ILE A 137 -6.35 -7.70 -4.93
N LYS A 138 -6.04 -7.00 -6.01
CA LYS A 138 -4.87 -7.32 -6.83
C LYS A 138 -3.57 -7.08 -6.07
N ILE A 139 -3.50 -5.99 -5.30
CA ILE A 139 -2.35 -5.70 -4.46
C ILE A 139 -2.20 -6.76 -3.37
N LEU A 140 -3.30 -7.13 -2.73
CA LEU A 140 -3.29 -8.16 -1.72
C LEU A 140 -2.77 -9.49 -2.28
N ASP A 141 -3.26 -9.88 -3.45
CA ASP A 141 -2.81 -11.10 -4.10
C ASP A 141 -1.32 -11.04 -4.46
N TRP A 142 -0.86 -9.87 -4.90
CA TRP A 142 0.54 -9.68 -5.24
C TRP A 142 1.44 -9.85 -4.03
N TYR A 143 1.07 -9.23 -2.90
CA TYR A 143 1.85 -9.39 -1.66
C TYR A 143 1.88 -10.84 -1.19
N LYS A 144 0.74 -11.53 -1.26
CA LYS A 144 0.67 -12.93 -0.86
C LYS A 144 1.55 -13.81 -1.76
N ALA A 145 1.61 -13.48 -3.04
CA ALA A 145 2.48 -14.21 -3.97
C ALA A 145 3.96 -14.01 -3.63
N GLN A 146 4.34 -12.81 -3.19
CA GLN A 146 5.71 -12.54 -2.78
C GLN A 146 6.10 -13.38 -1.56
N ILE A 147 5.21 -13.51 -0.59
CA ILE A 147 5.47 -14.33 0.60
C ILE A 147 5.68 -15.79 0.21
N LYS A 148 4.82 -16.33 -0.66
CA LYS A 148 4.94 -17.71 -1.12
C LYS A 148 6.26 -17.97 -1.85
N SER A 149 6.65 -17.05 -2.70
CA SER A 149 7.90 -17.15 -3.43
C SER A 149 9.09 -17.17 -2.48
N SER A 150 9.09 -16.30 -1.49
CA SER A 150 10.14 -16.23 -0.48
C SER A 150 10.26 -17.55 0.31
N ILE A 151 9.13 -18.13 0.69
CA ILE A 151 9.13 -19.41 1.43
C ILE A 151 9.69 -20.53 0.58
N LYS A 152 9.34 -20.58 -0.70
CA LYS A 152 9.83 -21.62 -1.60
C LYS A 152 11.33 -21.57 -1.83
N ASP A 153 11.88 -20.37 -1.82
CA ASP A 153 13.30 -20.19 -2.05
C ASP A 153 14.15 -20.59 -0.84
N ASN A 154 13.54 -20.78 0.28
CA ASN A 154 14.18 -21.25 1.49
C ASN A 154 14.07 -22.76 1.62
#